data_0cf8801c516224c895b140beb19ffb16
#
_entry.id   0cf8801c516224c895b140beb19ffb16
#
_cell.length_a   1.000
_cell.length_b   1.000
_cell.length_c   1.000
_cell.angle_alpha   90.00
_cell.angle_beta   90.00
_cell.angle_gamma   90.00
#
_symmetry.space_group_name_H-M   'P 1'
#
loop_
_entity.id
_entity.type
_entity.pdbx_description
1 polymer ?
#
loop_
_entity_poly.entity_id
_entity_poly.type
_entity_poly.pdbx_seq_one_letter_code
_entity_poly.pdbx_strand_id
1 'polypeptide(L)'
;MSTSIDRYNQIADRELLLEFRDSLTDQAAALERQVANLRRDSNDRDSVAALFRALHTIKGDAAICRFELGVRITHPIEGLLVQLREGKLIFSPLLAEAVLLALDRLELAVEVLLAGRPLESLRIDALLEGLDQLGKSEGAALDTSAIALIEAVTGFRPAAAATRVAPKAAARGSSDKAEDLRFFQTLALQFESRSPLFKGRSGRLLRLALETNTRAGKPVDPTQLEAAVYLHDVGMMFLPESVWLKVGMLTDAERNLLQEHPKYAAGLIERMDGWEDAAAIVAQHHEMADGGGYPLGLREDKITPGAMILSIVDAFEAVTLKHSHRGEGRSLLRAIAEVNASDKQFSATWIGHFNQVIRSMLEA
;
A
#
# COMPACT_ATOMS: atom_id res chain seq x y z
N MET A 1 -25.42 -21.12 26.12
CA MET A 1 -24.70 -20.06 26.85
C MET A 1 -24.82 -18.82 25.98
N SER A 2 -25.59 -17.81 26.42
CA SER A 2 -25.70 -16.52 25.70
C SER A 2 -24.34 -15.87 25.68
N THR A 3 -23.82 -15.50 24.50
CA THR A 3 -22.55 -14.83 24.38
C THR A 3 -22.66 -13.42 24.96
N SER A 4 -21.54 -12.85 25.42
CA SER A 4 -21.49 -11.50 26.01
C SER A 4 -22.07 -10.43 25.06
N ILE A 5 -21.98 -10.66 23.74
CA ILE A 5 -22.49 -9.81 22.66
C ILE A 5 -24.03 -9.71 22.63
N ASP A 6 -24.76 -10.79 22.97
CA ASP A 6 -26.23 -10.76 22.96
C ASP A 6 -26.83 -9.63 23.78
N ARG A 7 -26.11 -9.20 24.82
CA ARG A 7 -26.46 -8.08 25.68
C ARG A 7 -26.43 -6.72 24.95
N TYR A 8 -25.52 -6.56 23.99
CA TYR A 8 -25.35 -5.31 23.23
C TYR A 8 -26.17 -5.25 21.96
N ASN A 9 -26.70 -6.38 21.48
CA ASN A 9 -27.57 -6.45 20.33
C ASN A 9 -28.97 -5.88 20.59
N GLN A 10 -29.34 -5.66 21.87
CA GLN A 10 -30.61 -5.06 22.23
C GLN A 10 -30.48 -3.53 22.33
N ILE A 11 -31.03 -2.83 21.35
CA ILE A 11 -31.15 -1.36 21.40
C ILE A 11 -32.29 -1.04 22.34
N ALA A 12 -31.98 -0.42 23.50
CA ALA A 12 -32.99 -0.02 24.45
C ALA A 12 -33.85 1.17 23.92
N ASP A 13 -33.24 2.06 23.14
CA ASP A 13 -33.89 3.23 22.54
C ASP A 13 -33.15 3.65 21.26
N ARG A 14 -33.82 3.57 20.12
CA ARG A 14 -33.26 3.93 18.81
C ARG A 14 -32.99 5.43 18.69
N GLU A 15 -33.83 6.25 19.27
CA GLU A 15 -33.70 7.71 19.22
C GLU A 15 -32.46 8.18 19.97
N LEU A 16 -32.24 7.64 21.17
CA LEU A 16 -31.05 7.90 21.96
C LEU A 16 -29.76 7.43 21.24
N LEU A 17 -29.82 6.33 20.51
CA LEU A 17 -28.67 5.84 19.74
C LEU A 17 -28.36 6.74 18.53
N LEU A 18 -29.38 7.36 17.93
CA LEU A 18 -29.19 8.37 16.87
C LEU A 18 -28.55 9.65 17.43
N GLU A 19 -29.00 10.12 18.59
CA GLU A 19 -28.39 11.28 19.29
C GLU A 19 -26.91 10.99 19.60
N PHE A 20 -26.62 9.79 20.10
CA PHE A 20 -25.23 9.37 20.35
C PHE A 20 -24.38 9.34 19.06
N ARG A 21 -24.92 8.81 17.95
CA ARG A 21 -24.23 8.80 16.65
C ARG A 21 -23.85 10.21 16.21
N ASP A 22 -24.78 11.15 16.31
CA ASP A 22 -24.56 12.52 15.87
C ASP A 22 -23.47 13.20 16.74
N SER A 23 -23.51 13.01 18.06
CA SER A 23 -22.44 13.47 18.96
C SER A 23 -21.07 12.83 18.63
N LEU A 24 -21.04 11.53 18.38
CA LEU A 24 -19.81 10.80 18.03
C LEU A 24 -19.21 11.35 16.73
N THR A 25 -20.03 11.58 15.69
CA THR A 25 -19.62 12.15 14.41
C THR A 25 -19.02 13.55 14.57
N ASP A 26 -19.62 14.40 15.41
CA ASP A 26 -19.11 15.75 15.69
C ASP A 26 -17.73 15.74 16.36
N GLN A 27 -17.44 14.72 17.17
CA GLN A 27 -16.15 14.56 17.86
C GLN A 27 -15.09 13.86 17.05
N ALA A 28 -15.45 13.01 16.07
CA ALA A 28 -14.52 12.13 15.32
C ALA A 28 -13.37 12.91 14.67
N ALA A 29 -13.67 13.96 13.91
CA ALA A 29 -12.65 14.76 13.22
C ALA A 29 -11.70 15.51 14.22
N ALA A 30 -12.18 15.82 15.41
CA ALA A 30 -11.33 16.42 16.45
C ALA A 30 -10.41 15.37 17.07
N LEU A 31 -10.91 14.15 17.33
CA LEU A 31 -10.13 13.04 17.85
C LEU A 31 -9.00 12.64 16.90
N GLU A 32 -9.30 12.45 15.62
CA GLU A 32 -8.30 12.11 14.60
C GLU A 32 -7.17 13.14 14.51
N ARG A 33 -7.51 14.45 14.54
CA ARG A 33 -6.52 15.53 14.56
C ARG A 33 -5.61 15.46 15.79
N GLN A 34 -6.17 15.21 16.99
CA GLN A 34 -5.36 15.11 18.21
C GLN A 34 -4.43 13.88 18.17
N VAL A 35 -4.93 12.74 17.70
CA VAL A 35 -4.11 11.54 17.51
C VAL A 35 -3.00 11.81 16.49
N ALA A 36 -3.28 12.48 15.38
CA ALA A 36 -2.27 12.86 14.38
C ALA A 36 -1.20 13.82 14.93
N ASN A 37 -1.58 14.75 15.81
CA ASN A 37 -0.64 15.63 16.50
C ASN A 37 0.27 14.82 17.45
N LEU A 38 -0.31 13.93 18.25
CA LEU A 38 0.43 13.07 19.18
C LEU A 38 1.35 12.07 18.48
N ARG A 39 1.04 11.65 17.24
CA ARG A 39 1.96 10.87 16.41
C ARG A 39 3.20 11.67 16.00
N ARG A 40 3.08 12.99 15.83
CA ARG A 40 4.19 13.89 15.49
C ARG A 40 5.01 14.30 16.71
N ASP A 41 4.32 14.64 17.80
CA ASP A 41 4.91 14.98 19.09
C ASP A 41 4.16 14.26 20.21
N SER A 42 4.73 13.15 20.68
CA SER A 42 4.16 12.30 21.73
C SER A 42 4.09 13.00 23.10
N ASN A 43 4.72 14.15 23.25
CA ASN A 43 4.75 14.94 24.50
C ASN A 43 3.83 16.18 24.44
N ASP A 44 3.06 16.36 23.36
CA ASP A 44 2.11 17.48 23.22
C ASP A 44 0.98 17.36 24.25
N ARG A 45 1.15 18.05 25.37
CA ARG A 45 0.21 18.04 26.50
C ARG A 45 -1.16 18.63 26.14
N ASP A 46 -1.20 19.59 25.22
CA ASP A 46 -2.45 20.22 24.80
C ASP A 46 -3.28 19.25 23.97
N SER A 47 -2.63 18.48 23.08
CA SER A 47 -3.28 17.41 22.33
C SER A 47 -3.75 16.27 23.24
N VAL A 48 -2.97 15.84 24.25
CA VAL A 48 -3.42 14.86 25.26
C VAL A 48 -4.66 15.36 26.00
N ALA A 49 -4.64 16.60 26.46
CA ALA A 49 -5.77 17.19 27.18
C ALA A 49 -7.02 17.35 26.29
N ALA A 50 -6.84 17.71 25.02
CA ALA A 50 -7.94 17.82 24.06
C ALA A 50 -8.54 16.45 23.72
N LEU A 51 -7.70 15.42 23.47
CA LEU A 51 -8.12 14.05 23.24
C LEU A 51 -8.89 13.48 24.44
N PHE A 52 -8.39 13.73 25.65
CA PHE A 52 -9.08 13.34 26.89
C PHE A 52 -10.48 13.96 27.00
N ARG A 53 -10.61 15.28 26.76
CA ARG A 53 -11.91 15.97 26.84
C ARG A 53 -12.90 15.39 25.80
N ALA A 54 -12.46 15.16 24.57
CA ALA A 54 -13.32 14.62 23.53
C ALA A 54 -13.81 13.20 23.88
N LEU A 55 -12.93 12.32 24.35
CA LEU A 55 -13.31 10.97 24.82
C LEU A 55 -14.21 11.01 26.06
N HIS A 56 -13.95 11.93 26.98
CA HIS A 56 -14.80 12.11 28.15
C HIS A 56 -16.23 12.54 27.76
N THR A 57 -16.35 13.42 26.75
CA THR A 57 -17.66 13.83 26.21
C THR A 57 -18.36 12.62 25.59
N ILE A 58 -17.69 11.85 24.70
CA ILE A 58 -18.27 10.65 24.09
C ILE A 58 -18.71 9.63 25.14
N LYS A 59 -17.90 9.40 26.17
CA LYS A 59 -18.29 8.51 27.27
C LYS A 59 -19.51 9.03 28.02
N GLY A 60 -19.57 10.33 28.29
CA GLY A 60 -20.70 10.99 28.95
C GLY A 60 -21.98 10.83 28.12
N ASP A 61 -21.92 11.13 26.84
CA ASP A 61 -23.04 11.01 25.90
C ASP A 61 -23.51 9.56 25.76
N ALA A 62 -22.56 8.59 25.67
CA ALA A 62 -22.89 7.16 25.68
C ALA A 62 -23.66 6.76 26.97
N ALA A 63 -23.26 7.30 28.13
CA ALA A 63 -23.94 7.03 29.40
C ALA A 63 -25.33 7.64 29.43
N ILE A 64 -25.51 8.91 28.98
CA ILE A 64 -26.79 9.59 28.88
C ILE A 64 -27.73 8.84 27.94
N CYS A 65 -27.24 8.41 26.79
CA CYS A 65 -27.98 7.62 25.80
C CYS A 65 -28.14 6.15 26.19
N ARG A 66 -27.69 5.75 27.37
CA ARG A 66 -27.75 4.37 27.88
C ARG A 66 -27.09 3.33 26.96
N PHE A 67 -26.07 3.77 26.20
CA PHE A 67 -25.32 2.94 25.31
C PHE A 67 -24.08 2.36 26.03
N GLU A 68 -24.29 1.26 26.75
CA GLU A 68 -23.26 0.64 27.62
C GLU A 68 -21.98 0.28 26.84
N LEU A 69 -22.10 -0.17 25.59
CA LEU A 69 -20.95 -0.51 24.76
C LEU A 69 -20.03 0.70 24.52
N GLY A 70 -20.61 1.87 24.26
CA GLY A 70 -19.84 3.12 24.10
C GLY A 70 -19.05 3.46 25.36
N VAL A 71 -19.64 3.32 26.55
CA VAL A 71 -18.95 3.52 27.82
C VAL A 71 -17.80 2.52 27.99
N ARG A 72 -18.03 1.25 27.68
CA ARG A 72 -17.03 0.19 27.84
C ARG A 72 -15.84 0.32 26.90
N ILE A 73 -16.03 0.83 25.69
CA ILE A 73 -14.95 1.09 24.73
C ILE A 73 -14.12 2.33 25.15
N THR A 74 -14.79 3.41 25.54
CA THR A 74 -14.11 4.69 25.81
C THR A 74 -13.41 4.74 27.19
N HIS A 75 -13.92 4.03 28.19
CA HIS A 75 -13.40 4.10 29.55
C HIS A 75 -11.93 3.64 29.69
N PRO A 76 -11.47 2.50 29.12
CA PRO A 76 -10.06 2.09 29.18
C PRO A 76 -9.14 3.09 28.49
N ILE A 77 -9.56 3.67 27.36
CA ILE A 77 -8.78 4.65 26.62
C ILE A 77 -8.62 5.94 27.44
N GLU A 78 -9.66 6.40 28.10
CA GLU A 78 -9.61 7.54 29.00
C GLU A 78 -8.61 7.32 30.15
N GLY A 79 -8.57 6.10 30.71
CA GLY A 79 -7.60 5.71 31.72
C GLY A 79 -6.15 5.79 31.23
N LEU A 80 -5.88 5.38 29.99
CA LEU A 80 -4.56 5.52 29.36
C LEU A 80 -4.16 7.00 29.17
N LEU A 81 -5.09 7.86 28.78
CA LEU A 81 -4.83 9.29 28.63
C LEU A 81 -4.56 9.99 29.97
N VAL A 82 -5.13 9.51 31.08
CA VAL A 82 -4.76 9.98 32.42
C VAL A 82 -3.30 9.65 32.71
N GLN A 83 -2.88 8.42 32.44
CA GLN A 83 -1.49 7.98 32.66
C GLN A 83 -0.50 8.75 31.75
N LEU A 84 -0.89 9.06 30.50
CA LEU A 84 -0.12 9.92 29.60
C LEU A 84 0.04 11.34 30.16
N ARG A 85 -1.04 11.92 30.65
CA ARG A 85 -1.02 13.25 31.27
C ARG A 85 -0.14 13.32 32.52
N GLU A 86 -0.10 12.23 33.28
CA GLU A 86 0.77 12.08 34.47
C GLU A 86 2.23 11.76 34.11
N GLY A 87 2.56 11.60 32.83
CA GLY A 87 3.90 11.25 32.36
C GLY A 87 4.33 9.80 32.66
N LYS A 88 3.39 8.93 33.01
CA LYS A 88 3.63 7.52 33.27
C LYS A 88 3.72 6.68 32.00
N LEU A 89 3.16 7.17 30.90
CA LEU A 89 3.16 6.55 29.58
C LEU A 89 3.65 7.52 28.52
N ILE A 90 4.12 6.98 27.40
CA ILE A 90 4.44 7.72 26.17
C ILE A 90 3.44 7.31 25.11
N PHE A 91 2.91 8.27 24.36
CA PHE A 91 1.97 8.01 23.26
C PHE A 91 2.72 7.41 22.07
N SER A 92 2.69 6.08 21.97
CA SER A 92 3.35 5.36 20.87
C SER A 92 2.49 5.33 19.59
N PRO A 93 3.08 5.13 18.40
CA PRO A 93 2.33 4.89 17.18
C PRO A 93 1.37 3.70 17.27
N LEU A 94 1.73 2.64 18.01
CA LEU A 94 0.87 1.48 18.23
C LEU A 94 -0.33 1.79 19.12
N LEU A 95 -0.11 2.62 20.15
CA LEU A 95 -1.21 3.12 20.96
C LEU A 95 -2.16 3.99 20.15
N ALA A 96 -1.63 4.84 19.26
CA ALA A 96 -2.44 5.63 18.34
C ALA A 96 -3.34 4.74 17.43
N GLU A 97 -2.77 3.69 16.86
CA GLU A 97 -3.51 2.71 16.04
C GLU A 97 -4.61 2.01 16.85
N ALA A 98 -4.30 1.58 18.08
CA ALA A 98 -5.27 0.92 18.95
C ALA A 98 -6.44 1.84 19.33
N VAL A 99 -6.16 3.13 19.61
CA VAL A 99 -7.19 4.15 19.92
C VAL A 99 -8.08 4.39 18.71
N LEU A 100 -7.50 4.62 17.52
CA LEU A 100 -8.28 4.84 16.30
C LEU A 100 -9.13 3.60 15.96
N LEU A 101 -8.56 2.40 16.04
CA LEU A 101 -9.31 1.15 15.82
C LEU A 101 -10.51 1.02 16.76
N ALA A 102 -10.36 1.40 18.03
CA ALA A 102 -11.45 1.34 19.00
C ALA A 102 -12.58 2.33 18.66
N LEU A 103 -12.23 3.53 18.19
CA LEU A 103 -13.20 4.53 17.74
C LEU A 103 -13.92 4.08 16.46
N ASP A 104 -13.20 3.57 15.47
CA ASP A 104 -13.78 3.01 14.24
C ASP A 104 -14.77 1.87 14.55
N ARG A 105 -14.42 1.00 15.50
CA ARG A 105 -15.32 -0.08 15.92
C ARG A 105 -16.55 0.44 16.66
N LEU A 106 -16.41 1.51 17.42
CA LEU A 106 -17.54 2.17 18.09
C LEU A 106 -18.50 2.76 17.06
N GLU A 107 -18.02 3.48 16.07
CA GLU A 107 -18.83 4.05 14.98
C GLU A 107 -19.55 2.94 14.19
N LEU A 108 -18.82 1.92 13.77
CA LEU A 108 -19.40 0.78 13.05
C LEU A 108 -20.44 0.04 13.89
N ALA A 109 -20.23 -0.09 15.22
CA ALA A 109 -21.20 -0.74 16.10
C ALA A 109 -22.52 0.04 16.15
N VAL A 110 -22.46 1.37 16.24
CA VAL A 110 -23.64 2.25 16.20
C VAL A 110 -24.40 2.07 14.88
N GLU A 111 -23.69 2.12 13.74
CA GLU A 111 -24.32 1.94 12.42
C GLU A 111 -24.98 0.58 12.25
N VAL A 112 -24.28 -0.49 12.65
CA VAL A 112 -24.80 -1.88 12.58
C VAL A 112 -26.05 -2.03 13.42
N LEU A 113 -26.07 -1.50 14.64
CA LEU A 113 -27.21 -1.53 15.53
C LEU A 113 -28.39 -0.71 14.99
N LEU A 114 -28.14 0.50 14.48
CA LEU A 114 -29.17 1.33 13.83
C LEU A 114 -29.79 0.65 12.61
N ALA A 115 -29.01 -0.17 11.90
CA ALA A 115 -29.48 -1.01 10.80
C ALA A 115 -30.20 -2.29 11.26
N GLY A 116 -30.35 -2.52 12.57
CA GLY A 116 -30.96 -3.73 13.13
C GLY A 116 -30.18 -5.01 12.87
N ARG A 117 -28.85 -4.90 12.68
CA ARG A 117 -27.96 -6.03 12.40
C ARG A 117 -27.16 -6.41 13.65
N PRO A 118 -26.75 -7.65 13.79
CA PRO A 118 -25.97 -8.13 14.93
C PRO A 118 -24.49 -7.72 14.84
N LEU A 119 -23.81 -7.63 16.00
CA LEU A 119 -22.44 -7.12 16.15
C LEU A 119 -21.33 -8.18 15.95
N GLU A 120 -21.67 -9.45 15.69
CA GLU A 120 -20.72 -10.58 15.67
C GLU A 120 -19.55 -10.36 14.69
N SER A 121 -19.82 -9.72 13.55
CA SER A 121 -18.80 -9.45 12.54
C SER A 121 -17.75 -8.43 12.98
N LEU A 122 -18.04 -7.63 13.99
CA LEU A 122 -17.16 -6.55 14.46
C LEU A 122 -16.13 -6.99 15.50
N ARG A 123 -16.18 -8.25 15.97
CA ARG A 123 -15.28 -8.80 16.99
C ARG A 123 -15.24 -7.96 18.29
N ILE A 124 -16.41 -7.50 18.74
CA ILE A 124 -16.54 -6.59 19.88
C ILE A 124 -15.99 -7.21 21.18
N ASP A 125 -16.18 -8.50 21.42
CA ASP A 125 -15.62 -9.16 22.61
C ASP A 125 -14.09 -9.09 22.60
N ALA A 126 -13.45 -9.37 21.47
CA ALA A 126 -12.00 -9.28 21.34
C ALA A 126 -11.49 -7.83 21.53
N LEU A 127 -12.25 -6.83 21.05
CA LEU A 127 -11.94 -5.41 21.28
C LEU A 127 -11.98 -5.08 22.77
N LEU A 128 -13.03 -5.46 23.46
CA LEU A 128 -13.22 -5.13 24.89
C LEU A 128 -12.17 -5.83 25.77
N GLU A 129 -11.88 -7.10 25.52
CA GLU A 129 -10.81 -7.82 26.19
C GLU A 129 -9.43 -7.18 25.95
N GLY A 130 -9.14 -6.84 24.69
CA GLY A 130 -7.90 -6.18 24.33
C GLY A 130 -7.73 -4.81 24.97
N LEU A 131 -8.79 -3.99 25.01
CA LEU A 131 -8.78 -2.68 25.69
C LEU A 131 -8.60 -2.80 27.19
N ASP A 132 -9.21 -3.79 27.83
CA ASP A 132 -9.02 -4.08 29.25
C ASP A 132 -7.57 -4.48 29.58
N GLN A 133 -6.94 -5.26 28.72
CA GLN A 133 -5.52 -5.64 28.86
C GLN A 133 -4.61 -4.42 28.62
N LEU A 134 -4.90 -3.64 27.58
CA LEU A 134 -4.16 -2.42 27.25
C LEU A 134 -4.18 -1.42 28.41
N GLY A 135 -5.35 -1.22 29.01
CA GLY A 135 -5.52 -0.31 30.16
C GLY A 135 -4.77 -0.74 31.44
N LYS A 136 -4.39 -2.04 31.55
CA LYS A 136 -3.62 -2.60 32.66
C LYS A 136 -2.12 -2.68 32.37
N SER A 137 -1.71 -2.38 31.14
CA SER A 137 -0.33 -2.50 30.69
C SER A 137 0.49 -1.26 31.01
N GLU A 138 1.76 -1.46 31.39
CA GLU A 138 2.72 -0.40 31.72
C GLU A 138 4.01 -0.54 30.90
N GLY A 139 4.67 0.57 30.62
CA GLY A 139 5.98 0.61 29.96
C GLY A 139 6.02 -0.18 28.64
N ALA A 140 7.00 -1.06 28.48
CA ALA A 140 7.19 -1.83 27.24
C ALA A 140 6.07 -2.85 26.96
N ALA A 141 5.26 -3.23 27.94
CA ALA A 141 4.14 -4.14 27.76
C ALA A 141 2.97 -3.47 27.02
N LEU A 142 2.88 -2.13 27.05
CA LEU A 142 1.81 -1.37 26.39
C LEU A 142 1.77 -1.63 24.88
N ASP A 143 2.90 -1.53 24.19
CA ASP A 143 2.98 -1.77 22.75
C ASP A 143 2.68 -3.24 22.41
N THR A 144 3.11 -4.19 23.25
CA THR A 144 2.77 -5.61 23.07
C THR A 144 1.26 -5.84 23.17
N SER A 145 0.60 -5.20 24.13
CA SER A 145 -0.85 -5.29 24.31
C SER A 145 -1.60 -4.58 23.19
N ALA A 146 -1.11 -3.44 22.69
CA ALA A 146 -1.66 -2.76 21.52
C ALA A 146 -1.61 -3.64 20.27
N ILE A 147 -0.48 -4.30 20.01
CA ILE A 147 -0.31 -5.26 18.92
C ILE A 147 -1.32 -6.42 19.05
N ALA A 148 -1.42 -7.02 20.25
CA ALA A 148 -2.34 -8.13 20.48
C ALA A 148 -3.80 -7.72 20.26
N LEU A 149 -4.20 -6.52 20.70
CA LEU A 149 -5.52 -5.96 20.46
C LEU A 149 -5.79 -5.80 18.96
N ILE A 150 -4.89 -5.15 18.22
CA ILE A 150 -5.05 -4.90 16.79
C ILE A 150 -5.15 -6.24 16.04
N GLU A 151 -4.27 -7.19 16.33
CA GLU A 151 -4.29 -8.53 15.71
C GLU A 151 -5.57 -9.30 16.03
N ALA A 152 -6.05 -9.27 17.27
CA ALA A 152 -7.29 -9.95 17.67
C ALA A 152 -8.53 -9.39 16.96
N VAL A 153 -8.60 -8.08 16.76
CA VAL A 153 -9.75 -7.39 16.15
C VAL A 153 -9.71 -7.44 14.63
N THR A 154 -8.54 -7.24 14.02
CA THR A 154 -8.39 -7.10 12.56
C THR A 154 -7.97 -8.40 11.86
N GLY A 155 -7.33 -9.31 12.58
CA GLY A 155 -6.65 -10.49 12.01
C GLY A 155 -5.27 -10.17 11.41
N PHE A 156 -4.80 -8.92 11.49
CA PHE A 156 -3.51 -8.48 10.95
C PHE A 156 -2.61 -7.97 12.07
N ARG A 157 -1.33 -8.37 12.02
CA ARG A 157 -0.32 -7.87 12.94
C ARG A 157 0.25 -6.56 12.40
N PRO A 158 0.26 -5.45 13.18
CA PRO A 158 0.81 -4.18 12.73
C PRO A 158 2.29 -4.30 12.35
N ALA A 159 2.69 -3.69 11.25
CA ALA A 159 4.09 -3.67 10.80
C ALA A 159 5.03 -2.98 11.82
N ALA A 160 4.52 -2.05 12.63
CA ALA A 160 5.26 -1.42 13.74
C ALA A 160 5.61 -2.40 14.89
N ALA A 161 5.08 -3.63 14.89
CA ALA A 161 5.45 -4.70 15.82
C ALA A 161 6.82 -5.32 15.54
N ALA A 162 7.40 -5.09 14.38
CA ALA A 162 8.80 -5.33 14.13
C ALA A 162 9.57 -4.20 14.84
N THR A 163 10.16 -4.54 15.97
CA THR A 163 10.94 -3.71 16.90
C THR A 163 11.67 -2.59 16.17
N ARG A 164 11.33 -1.32 16.47
CA ARG A 164 12.23 -0.20 16.17
C ARG A 164 13.48 -0.31 17.05
N VAL A 165 14.39 -1.19 16.69
CA VAL A 165 15.81 -0.90 16.86
C VAL A 165 16.06 0.23 15.88
N ALA A 166 16.48 1.41 16.35
CA ALA A 166 16.95 2.49 15.49
C ALA A 166 17.89 1.85 14.48
N PRO A 167 17.71 2.06 13.18
CA PRO A 167 18.58 1.43 12.22
C PRO A 167 19.94 2.11 12.31
N LYS A 168 20.86 1.48 13.06
CA LYS A 168 22.24 1.47 12.65
C LYS A 168 22.17 0.84 11.26
N ALA A 169 22.62 1.56 10.22
CA ALA A 169 22.62 1.08 8.85
C ALA A 169 23.28 -0.31 8.77
N ALA A 170 22.44 -1.32 8.95
CA ALA A 170 22.78 -2.71 8.72
C ALA A 170 21.99 -3.11 7.48
N ALA A 171 22.68 -3.54 6.44
CA ALA A 171 22.12 -4.07 5.22
C ALA A 171 20.89 -4.95 5.55
N ARG A 172 19.72 -4.61 5.00
CA ARG A 172 18.51 -5.43 5.08
C ARG A 172 18.86 -6.84 4.64
N GLY A 173 18.56 -7.83 5.47
CA GLY A 173 18.83 -9.23 5.17
C GLY A 173 17.94 -9.72 4.01
N SER A 174 18.33 -10.84 3.38
CA SER A 174 17.62 -11.45 2.24
C SER A 174 16.13 -11.77 2.52
N SER A 175 15.74 -11.88 3.80
CA SER A 175 14.34 -12.10 4.23
C SER A 175 13.44 -10.88 3.97
N ASP A 176 13.95 -9.67 4.21
CA ASP A 176 13.17 -8.43 4.02
C ASP A 176 12.91 -8.15 2.53
N LYS A 177 13.92 -8.39 1.69
CA LYS A 177 13.77 -8.22 0.22
C LYS A 177 12.75 -9.20 -0.38
N ALA A 178 12.66 -10.43 0.12
CA ALA A 178 11.69 -11.39 -0.35
C ALA A 178 10.24 -11.00 0.02
N GLU A 179 10.04 -10.33 1.15
CA GLU A 179 8.74 -9.80 1.56
C GLU A 179 8.36 -8.58 0.72
N ASP A 180 9.30 -7.66 0.50
CA ASP A 180 9.11 -6.52 -0.38
C ASP A 180 8.73 -6.98 -1.81
N LEU A 181 9.41 -7.99 -2.37
CA LEU A 181 9.09 -8.52 -3.69
C LEU A 181 7.67 -9.10 -3.77
N ARG A 182 7.19 -9.80 -2.74
CA ARG A 182 5.80 -10.28 -2.69
C ARG A 182 4.81 -9.12 -2.67
N PHE A 183 5.14 -8.05 -1.96
CA PHE A 183 4.34 -6.83 -1.95
C PHE A 183 4.34 -6.17 -3.33
N PHE A 184 5.49 -6.03 -3.98
CA PHE A 184 5.60 -5.48 -5.35
C PHE A 184 4.81 -6.31 -6.36
N GLN A 185 4.91 -7.63 -6.27
CA GLN A 185 4.09 -8.53 -7.09
C GLN A 185 2.59 -8.32 -6.86
N THR A 186 2.17 -8.09 -5.61
CA THR A 186 0.77 -7.79 -5.29
C THR A 186 0.31 -6.50 -5.96
N LEU A 187 1.13 -5.45 -5.95
CA LEU A 187 0.83 -4.19 -6.64
C LEU A 187 0.72 -4.38 -8.15
N ALA A 188 1.64 -5.15 -8.76
CA ALA A 188 1.59 -5.50 -10.17
C ALA A 188 0.30 -6.23 -10.54
N LEU A 189 -0.12 -7.20 -9.72
CA LEU A 189 -1.38 -7.94 -9.92
C LEU A 189 -2.61 -7.03 -9.76
N GLN A 190 -2.59 -6.06 -8.86
CA GLN A 190 -3.65 -5.06 -8.72
C GLN A 190 -3.72 -4.16 -9.97
N PHE A 191 -2.58 -3.75 -10.52
CA PHE A 191 -2.53 -3.03 -11.79
C PHE A 191 -3.08 -3.89 -12.94
N GLU A 192 -2.64 -5.14 -13.08
CA GLU A 192 -3.14 -6.06 -14.10
C GLU A 192 -4.66 -6.28 -14.04
N SER A 193 -5.24 -6.28 -12.84
CA SER A 193 -6.68 -6.49 -12.65
C SER A 193 -7.56 -5.38 -13.24
N ARG A 194 -6.97 -4.21 -13.57
CA ARG A 194 -7.68 -3.07 -14.16
C ARG A 194 -8.08 -3.30 -15.63
N SER A 195 -7.41 -4.24 -16.31
CA SER A 195 -7.76 -4.58 -17.68
C SER A 195 -7.53 -6.07 -17.96
N PRO A 196 -8.50 -6.78 -18.56
CA PRO A 196 -8.31 -8.17 -18.98
C PRO A 196 -7.09 -8.39 -19.89
N LEU A 197 -6.65 -7.33 -20.59
CA LEU A 197 -5.49 -7.34 -21.49
C LEU A 197 -4.18 -7.56 -20.75
N PHE A 198 -4.09 -7.07 -19.53
CA PHE A 198 -2.87 -7.12 -18.74
C PHE A 198 -2.69 -8.45 -18.00
N LYS A 199 -3.67 -9.34 -18.06
CA LYS A 199 -3.62 -10.62 -17.34
C LYS A 199 -2.34 -11.40 -17.60
N GLY A 200 -1.55 -11.62 -16.53
CA GLY A 200 -0.28 -12.36 -16.56
C GLY A 200 0.88 -11.60 -17.22
N ARG A 201 0.74 -10.29 -17.49
CA ARG A 201 1.76 -9.45 -18.12
C ARG A 201 3.05 -9.42 -17.31
N SER A 202 2.98 -9.17 -16.01
CA SER A 202 4.17 -9.10 -15.13
C SER A 202 4.98 -10.38 -15.17
N GLY A 203 4.34 -11.55 -15.18
CA GLY A 203 5.05 -12.84 -15.28
C GLY A 203 5.75 -13.05 -16.61
N ARG A 204 5.13 -12.62 -17.73
CA ARG A 204 5.76 -12.70 -19.06
C ARG A 204 6.94 -11.74 -19.18
N LEU A 205 6.77 -10.49 -18.73
CA LEU A 205 7.85 -9.49 -18.70
C LEU A 205 9.02 -9.97 -17.84
N LEU A 206 8.73 -10.48 -16.62
CA LEU A 206 9.77 -10.95 -15.70
C LEU A 206 10.62 -12.05 -16.32
N ARG A 207 9.99 -13.05 -16.94
CA ARG A 207 10.72 -14.13 -17.62
C ARG A 207 11.64 -13.58 -18.69
N LEU A 208 11.12 -12.74 -19.60
CA LEU A 208 11.91 -12.16 -20.69
C LEU A 208 13.05 -11.27 -20.18
N ALA A 209 12.80 -10.46 -19.15
CA ALA A 209 13.80 -9.58 -18.56
C ALA A 209 14.96 -10.37 -17.92
N LEU A 210 14.64 -11.38 -17.08
CA LEU A 210 15.64 -12.20 -16.42
C LEU A 210 16.47 -13.05 -17.41
N GLU A 211 15.82 -13.59 -18.46
CA GLU A 211 16.52 -14.32 -19.52
C GLU A 211 17.43 -13.40 -20.33
N THR A 212 16.96 -12.18 -20.66
CA THR A 212 17.78 -11.19 -21.37
C THR A 212 18.97 -10.74 -20.51
N ASN A 213 18.77 -10.49 -19.23
CA ASN A 213 19.84 -10.20 -18.28
C ASN A 213 20.86 -11.34 -18.22
N THR A 214 20.39 -12.59 -18.23
CA THR A 214 21.28 -13.77 -18.23
C THR A 214 22.11 -13.88 -19.50
N ARG A 215 21.52 -13.62 -20.68
CA ARG A 215 22.22 -13.60 -21.97
C ARG A 215 23.25 -12.47 -22.06
N ALA A 216 23.00 -11.36 -21.39
CA ALA A 216 23.93 -10.23 -21.29
C ALA A 216 25.05 -10.43 -20.25
N GLY A 217 25.14 -11.59 -19.59
CA GLY A 217 26.14 -11.87 -18.55
C GLY A 217 25.77 -11.40 -17.16
N LYS A 218 24.49 -11.12 -16.90
CA LYS A 218 23.91 -10.69 -15.61
C LYS A 218 24.48 -9.35 -15.09
N PRO A 219 24.50 -8.29 -15.89
CA PRO A 219 25.00 -6.98 -15.46
C PRO A 219 24.08 -6.31 -14.42
N VAL A 220 22.86 -6.80 -14.22
CA VAL A 220 21.87 -6.29 -13.26
C VAL A 220 21.60 -7.33 -12.19
N ASP A 221 21.49 -6.91 -10.93
CA ASP A 221 21.02 -7.78 -9.85
C ASP A 221 19.60 -8.28 -10.20
N PRO A 222 19.39 -9.60 -10.29
CA PRO A 222 18.08 -10.16 -10.65
C PRO A 222 16.96 -9.71 -9.74
N THR A 223 17.23 -9.50 -8.45
CA THR A 223 16.24 -9.05 -7.44
C THR A 223 15.80 -7.61 -7.71
N GLN A 224 16.74 -6.73 -8.07
CA GLN A 224 16.44 -5.34 -8.46
C GLN A 224 15.64 -5.28 -9.77
N LEU A 225 16.02 -6.12 -10.74
CA LEU A 225 15.32 -6.19 -12.02
C LEU A 225 13.90 -6.74 -11.84
N GLU A 226 13.71 -7.75 -11.00
CA GLU A 226 12.39 -8.29 -10.65
C GLU A 226 11.49 -7.22 -10.02
N ALA A 227 12.00 -6.47 -9.05
CA ALA A 227 11.30 -5.35 -8.43
C ALA A 227 10.89 -4.29 -9.47
N ALA A 228 11.81 -3.92 -10.35
CA ALA A 228 11.54 -2.96 -11.41
C ALA A 228 10.46 -3.45 -12.38
N VAL A 229 10.49 -4.72 -12.77
CA VAL A 229 9.44 -5.32 -13.62
C VAL A 229 8.07 -5.26 -12.95
N TYR A 230 7.97 -5.56 -11.66
CA TYR A 230 6.68 -5.47 -10.96
C TYR A 230 6.17 -4.02 -10.83
N LEU A 231 7.04 -3.05 -10.69
CA LEU A 231 6.65 -1.70 -10.29
C LEU A 231 6.64 -0.65 -11.42
N HIS A 232 7.21 -0.93 -12.62
CA HIS A 232 7.40 0.10 -13.65
C HIS A 232 6.14 0.86 -14.03
N ASP A 233 5.01 0.16 -14.15
CA ASP A 233 3.72 0.72 -14.54
C ASP A 233 2.77 1.03 -13.37
N VAL A 234 3.13 0.69 -12.13
CA VAL A 234 2.28 0.95 -10.95
C VAL A 234 1.98 2.45 -10.80
N GLY A 235 2.88 3.32 -11.26
CA GLY A 235 2.67 4.76 -11.31
C GLY A 235 1.44 5.19 -12.13
N MET A 236 0.99 4.39 -13.09
CA MET A 236 -0.24 4.65 -13.86
C MET A 236 -1.50 4.63 -12.98
N MET A 237 -1.48 3.90 -11.85
CA MET A 237 -2.62 3.85 -10.92
C MET A 237 -2.91 5.21 -10.26
N PHE A 238 -1.97 6.16 -10.31
CA PHE A 238 -2.16 7.55 -9.84
C PHE A 238 -2.73 8.47 -10.92
N LEU A 239 -2.94 7.97 -12.14
CA LEU A 239 -3.48 8.71 -13.25
C LEU A 239 -4.96 8.32 -13.49
N PRO A 240 -5.76 9.20 -14.11
CA PRO A 240 -7.12 8.82 -14.51
C PRO A 240 -7.13 7.62 -15.45
N GLU A 241 -7.94 6.62 -15.16
CA GLU A 241 -8.08 5.42 -16.00
C GLU A 241 -8.50 5.76 -17.44
N SER A 242 -9.25 6.84 -17.63
CA SER A 242 -9.62 7.36 -18.94
C SER A 242 -8.43 7.76 -19.82
N VAL A 243 -7.24 7.96 -19.24
CA VAL A 243 -6.00 8.29 -19.97
C VAL A 243 -5.26 7.02 -20.38
N TRP A 244 -4.90 6.18 -19.41
CA TRP A 244 -4.04 5.02 -19.68
C TRP A 244 -4.77 3.77 -20.16
N LEU A 245 -6.10 3.68 -19.98
CA LEU A 245 -6.97 2.67 -20.62
C LEU A 245 -7.62 3.16 -21.90
N LYS A 246 -7.27 4.34 -22.38
CA LYS A 246 -7.89 4.92 -23.58
C LYS A 246 -7.61 4.07 -24.83
N VAL A 247 -8.69 3.70 -25.51
CA VAL A 247 -8.60 3.07 -26.83
C VAL A 247 -8.57 4.17 -27.89
N GLY A 248 -7.40 4.42 -28.49
CA GLY A 248 -7.23 5.42 -29.54
C GLY A 248 -6.04 6.35 -29.29
N MET A 249 -5.99 7.46 -30.01
CA MET A 249 -4.89 8.44 -29.88
C MET A 249 -5.05 9.28 -28.62
N LEU A 250 -3.96 9.45 -27.89
CA LEU A 250 -3.87 10.39 -26.79
C LEU A 250 -3.69 11.81 -27.33
N THR A 251 -4.35 12.78 -26.70
CA THR A 251 -4.03 14.20 -26.88
C THR A 251 -2.66 14.50 -26.28
N ASP A 252 -2.07 15.65 -26.61
CA ASP A 252 -0.78 16.04 -26.06
C ASP A 252 -0.84 16.19 -24.54
N ALA A 253 -1.94 16.72 -23.99
CA ALA A 253 -2.15 16.83 -22.55
C ALA A 253 -2.24 15.45 -21.87
N GLU A 254 -2.96 14.49 -22.44
CA GLU A 254 -3.03 13.11 -21.94
C GLU A 254 -1.68 12.39 -22.04
N ARG A 255 -0.93 12.64 -23.12
CA ARG A 255 0.42 12.08 -23.31
C ARG A 255 1.38 12.61 -22.25
N ASN A 256 1.38 13.92 -22.02
CA ASN A 256 2.22 14.54 -20.99
C ASN A 256 1.88 13.98 -19.59
N LEU A 257 0.59 13.79 -19.31
CA LEU A 257 0.16 13.20 -18.05
C LEU A 257 0.62 11.74 -17.92
N LEU A 258 0.51 10.94 -18.98
CA LEU A 258 0.96 9.55 -19.00
C LEU A 258 2.48 9.46 -18.77
N GLN A 259 3.27 10.40 -19.28
CA GLN A 259 4.72 10.43 -19.12
C GLN A 259 5.20 10.67 -17.69
N GLU A 260 4.31 11.01 -16.76
CA GLU A 260 4.65 11.17 -15.33
C GLU A 260 4.69 9.85 -14.57
N HIS A 261 4.13 8.73 -15.10
CA HIS A 261 4.04 7.48 -14.35
C HIS A 261 5.40 6.88 -13.91
N PRO A 262 6.51 6.97 -14.70
CA PRO A 262 7.79 6.44 -14.24
C PRO A 262 8.30 7.16 -13.00
N LYS A 263 8.09 8.47 -12.94
CA LYS A 263 8.46 9.30 -11.79
C LYS A 263 7.64 8.96 -10.54
N TYR A 264 6.33 8.72 -10.70
CA TYR A 264 5.49 8.30 -9.58
C TYR A 264 5.89 6.92 -9.05
N ALA A 265 6.13 5.96 -9.95
CA ALA A 265 6.56 4.63 -9.58
C ALA A 265 7.95 4.64 -8.91
N ALA A 266 8.94 5.32 -9.50
CA ALA A 266 10.28 5.46 -8.93
C ALA A 266 10.25 6.15 -7.57
N GLY A 267 9.47 7.22 -7.41
CA GLY A 267 9.33 7.94 -6.15
C GLY A 267 8.71 7.12 -5.00
N LEU A 268 7.95 6.06 -5.30
CA LEU A 268 7.52 5.08 -4.29
C LEU A 268 8.70 4.21 -3.84
N ILE A 269 9.51 3.73 -4.80
CA ILE A 269 10.62 2.82 -4.55
C ILE A 269 11.74 3.52 -3.81
N GLU A 270 12.06 4.77 -4.14
CA GLU A 270 13.09 5.59 -3.51
C GLU A 270 12.90 5.79 -2.00
N ARG A 271 11.70 5.54 -1.49
CA ARG A 271 11.37 5.58 -0.05
C ARG A 271 11.70 4.29 0.68
N MET A 272 12.12 3.27 -0.06
CA MET A 272 12.42 1.94 0.45
C MET A 272 13.92 1.67 0.32
N ASP A 273 14.62 1.52 1.46
CA ASP A 273 16.07 1.28 1.47
C ASP A 273 16.44 -0.02 0.75
N GLY A 274 17.51 0.02 -0.04
CA GLY A 274 18.06 -1.14 -0.74
C GLY A 274 17.40 -1.47 -2.08
N TRP A 275 16.57 -0.53 -2.61
CA TRP A 275 15.91 -0.65 -3.92
C TRP A 275 16.29 0.46 -4.90
N GLU A 276 17.45 1.09 -4.68
CA GLU A 276 17.94 2.24 -5.44
C GLU A 276 18.12 1.90 -6.93
N ASP A 277 18.65 0.70 -7.24
CA ASP A 277 18.83 0.26 -8.62
C ASP A 277 17.48 -0.01 -9.30
N ALA A 278 16.51 -0.60 -8.58
CA ALA A 278 15.16 -0.79 -9.10
C ALA A 278 14.46 0.55 -9.38
N ALA A 279 14.63 1.53 -8.49
CA ALA A 279 14.08 2.88 -8.68
C ALA A 279 14.67 3.55 -9.93
N ALA A 280 16.00 3.45 -10.13
CA ALA A 280 16.68 3.97 -11.31
C ALA A 280 16.20 3.29 -12.61
N ILE A 281 16.03 1.96 -12.59
CA ILE A 281 15.49 1.19 -13.72
C ILE A 281 14.08 1.68 -14.07
N VAL A 282 13.21 1.81 -13.07
CA VAL A 282 11.83 2.27 -13.27
C VAL A 282 11.77 3.71 -13.77
N ALA A 283 12.60 4.62 -13.22
CA ALA A 283 12.64 6.00 -13.68
C ALA A 283 13.03 6.13 -15.15
N GLN A 284 13.83 5.20 -15.68
CA GLN A 284 14.47 5.31 -17.00
C GLN A 284 13.87 4.38 -18.06
N HIS A 285 12.86 3.55 -17.75
CA HIS A 285 12.40 2.50 -18.67
C HIS A 285 11.75 3.02 -19.98
N HIS A 286 11.44 4.31 -20.04
CA HIS A 286 10.98 4.99 -21.25
C HIS A 286 12.03 5.95 -21.86
N GLU A 287 13.26 5.89 -21.39
CA GLU A 287 14.38 6.57 -22.07
C GLU A 287 14.71 5.85 -23.38
N MET A 288 15.20 6.59 -24.36
CA MET A 288 15.56 6.08 -25.68
C MET A 288 17.03 6.27 -25.97
N ALA A 289 17.65 5.34 -26.69
CA ALA A 289 19.08 5.37 -26.98
C ALA A 289 19.54 6.67 -27.67
N ASP A 290 18.69 7.30 -28.50
CA ASP A 290 18.96 8.55 -29.18
C ASP A 290 18.74 9.81 -28.31
N GLY A 291 18.19 9.67 -27.09
CA GLY A 291 17.86 10.76 -26.18
C GLY A 291 16.46 11.36 -26.43
N GLY A 292 15.64 10.75 -27.29
CA GLY A 292 14.26 11.16 -27.56
C GLY A 292 13.24 10.67 -26.54
N GLY A 293 13.67 9.94 -25.51
CA GLY A 293 12.84 9.37 -24.47
C GLY A 293 12.44 10.35 -23.36
N TYR A 294 11.85 9.83 -22.31
CA TYR A 294 11.42 10.58 -21.13
C TYR A 294 11.67 9.77 -19.84
N PRO A 295 11.71 10.37 -18.67
CA PRO A 295 11.46 11.80 -18.34
C PRO A 295 12.68 12.73 -18.47
N LEU A 296 13.91 12.20 -18.61
CA LEU A 296 15.14 12.96 -18.55
C LEU A 296 15.80 13.20 -19.92
N GLY A 297 15.38 12.47 -20.97
CA GLY A 297 16.00 12.52 -22.30
C GLY A 297 17.43 11.99 -22.30
N LEU A 298 17.68 10.92 -21.57
CA LEU A 298 19.00 10.30 -21.44
C LEU A 298 19.41 9.63 -22.75
N ARG A 299 20.71 9.69 -23.07
CA ARG A 299 21.30 8.91 -24.16
C ARG A 299 21.79 7.57 -23.67
N GLU A 300 22.02 6.64 -24.59
CA GLU A 300 22.39 5.24 -24.34
C GLU A 300 23.45 5.07 -23.24
N ASP A 301 24.51 5.90 -23.26
CA ASP A 301 25.63 5.84 -22.30
C ASP A 301 25.25 6.23 -20.86
N LYS A 302 24.06 6.80 -20.66
CA LYS A 302 23.51 7.25 -19.36
C LYS A 302 22.34 6.42 -18.87
N ILE A 303 21.76 5.57 -19.72
CA ILE A 303 20.65 4.69 -19.37
C ILE A 303 21.19 3.45 -18.69
N THR A 304 20.61 3.08 -17.55
CA THR A 304 21.02 1.87 -16.82
C THR A 304 20.75 0.60 -17.64
N PRO A 305 21.58 -0.44 -17.54
CA PRO A 305 21.36 -1.71 -18.22
C PRO A 305 19.99 -2.33 -17.95
N GLY A 306 19.50 -2.22 -16.72
CA GLY A 306 18.19 -2.71 -16.33
C GLY A 306 17.05 -1.98 -17.04
N ALA A 307 17.16 -0.67 -17.21
CA ALA A 307 16.16 0.13 -17.93
C ALA A 307 16.15 -0.22 -19.42
N MET A 308 17.30 -0.46 -20.05
CA MET A 308 17.36 -0.91 -21.43
C MET A 308 16.74 -2.31 -21.63
N ILE A 309 16.95 -3.24 -20.70
CA ILE A 309 16.27 -4.54 -20.69
C ILE A 309 14.76 -4.37 -20.59
N LEU A 310 14.31 -3.59 -19.57
CA LEU A 310 12.89 -3.41 -19.30
C LEU A 310 12.17 -2.72 -20.46
N SER A 311 12.76 -1.68 -21.04
CA SER A 311 12.23 -0.95 -22.19
C SER A 311 11.97 -1.86 -23.40
N ILE A 312 12.91 -2.78 -23.73
CA ILE A 312 12.76 -3.70 -24.85
C ILE A 312 11.65 -4.72 -24.59
N VAL A 313 11.64 -5.33 -23.40
CA VAL A 313 10.65 -6.38 -23.08
C VAL A 313 9.25 -5.80 -22.94
N ASP A 314 9.11 -4.58 -22.43
CA ASP A 314 7.86 -3.86 -22.34
C ASP A 314 7.31 -3.50 -23.72
N ALA A 315 8.12 -2.93 -24.60
CA ALA A 315 7.72 -2.63 -25.98
C ALA A 315 7.31 -3.89 -26.75
N PHE A 316 8.04 -4.99 -26.59
CA PHE A 316 7.69 -6.26 -27.18
C PHE A 316 6.32 -6.78 -26.72
N GLU A 317 6.08 -6.75 -25.42
CA GLU A 317 4.79 -7.14 -24.83
C GLU A 317 3.65 -6.20 -25.30
N ALA A 318 3.89 -4.89 -25.36
CA ALA A 318 2.92 -3.90 -25.84
C ALA A 318 2.53 -4.17 -27.30
N VAL A 319 3.49 -4.49 -28.17
CA VAL A 319 3.24 -4.88 -29.58
C VAL A 319 2.41 -6.16 -29.63
N THR A 320 2.71 -7.13 -28.80
CA THR A 320 2.00 -8.41 -28.74
C THR A 320 0.54 -8.19 -28.29
N LEU A 321 0.32 -7.38 -27.24
CA LEU A 321 -1.01 -7.06 -26.73
C LEU A 321 -1.87 -6.25 -27.72
N LYS A 322 -1.28 -5.26 -28.38
CA LYS A 322 -1.99 -4.39 -29.35
C LYS A 322 -2.64 -5.18 -30.48
N HIS A 323 -2.10 -6.33 -30.81
CA HIS A 323 -2.58 -7.16 -31.91
C HIS A 323 -3.50 -8.29 -31.47
N SER A 324 -3.50 -8.66 -30.19
CA SER A 324 -4.45 -9.66 -29.66
C SER A 324 -5.92 -9.22 -29.76
N HIS A 325 -6.18 -7.92 -29.74
CA HIS A 325 -7.53 -7.33 -29.87
C HIS A 325 -8.19 -7.45 -31.24
N ARG A 326 -7.41 -7.63 -32.28
CA ARG A 326 -7.95 -7.62 -33.66
C ARG A 326 -8.23 -9.01 -34.21
N GLY A 327 -8.17 -10.06 -33.39
CA GLY A 327 -8.38 -11.45 -33.82
C GLY A 327 -7.34 -12.02 -34.77
N GLU A 328 -6.45 -11.19 -35.27
CA GLU A 328 -5.30 -11.58 -36.08
C GLU A 328 -4.07 -11.63 -35.18
N GLY A 329 -3.80 -12.80 -34.58
CA GLY A 329 -2.54 -13.05 -33.88
C GLY A 329 -1.37 -12.75 -34.83
N ARG A 330 -0.73 -11.58 -34.68
CA ARG A 330 0.52 -11.33 -35.38
C ARG A 330 1.52 -12.36 -34.89
N SER A 331 2.23 -12.96 -35.84
CA SER A 331 3.27 -13.92 -35.49
C SER A 331 4.30 -13.26 -34.57
N LEU A 332 4.82 -13.98 -33.65
CA LEU A 332 5.95 -13.60 -32.80
C LEU A 332 7.07 -12.95 -33.61
N LEU A 333 7.34 -13.49 -34.84
CA LEU A 333 8.30 -12.95 -35.80
C LEU A 333 8.03 -11.47 -36.18
N ARG A 334 6.76 -11.07 -36.24
CA ARG A 334 6.40 -9.70 -36.61
C ARG A 334 6.64 -8.74 -35.43
N ALA A 335 6.33 -9.16 -34.21
CA ALA A 335 6.65 -8.38 -33.00
C ALA A 335 8.17 -8.18 -32.88
N ILE A 336 8.96 -9.21 -33.15
CA ILE A 336 10.42 -9.12 -33.22
C ILE A 336 10.87 -8.11 -34.28
N ALA A 337 10.27 -8.16 -35.46
CA ALA A 337 10.62 -7.26 -36.55
C ALA A 337 10.31 -5.80 -36.20
N GLU A 338 9.19 -5.51 -35.52
CA GLU A 338 8.84 -4.15 -35.08
C GLU A 338 9.81 -3.63 -34.02
N VAL A 339 10.20 -4.45 -33.04
CA VAL A 339 11.22 -4.07 -32.03
C VAL A 339 12.58 -3.85 -32.68
N ASN A 340 12.99 -4.74 -33.61
CA ASN A 340 14.28 -4.60 -34.30
C ASN A 340 14.36 -3.41 -35.27
N ALA A 341 13.22 -2.93 -35.75
CA ALA A 341 13.16 -1.74 -36.60
C ALA A 341 13.24 -0.42 -35.82
N SER A 342 13.21 -0.47 -34.48
CA SER A 342 13.22 0.69 -33.59
C SER A 342 14.66 1.06 -33.14
N ASP A 343 15.57 1.24 -34.11
CA ASP A 343 16.99 1.50 -33.92
C ASP A 343 17.30 2.81 -33.15
N LYS A 344 16.37 3.76 -33.12
CA LYS A 344 16.49 5.00 -32.34
C LYS A 344 16.08 4.81 -30.88
N GLN A 345 15.20 3.87 -30.63
CA GLN A 345 14.65 3.61 -29.30
C GLN A 345 15.58 2.71 -28.47
N PHE A 346 16.13 1.68 -29.09
CA PHE A 346 16.87 0.64 -28.38
C PHE A 346 18.32 0.54 -28.85
N SER A 347 19.20 0.17 -27.93
CA SER A 347 20.59 -0.16 -28.22
C SER A 347 20.70 -1.47 -29.04
N ALA A 348 21.50 -1.47 -30.09
CA ALA A 348 21.75 -2.65 -30.91
C ALA A 348 22.31 -3.84 -30.09
N THR A 349 23.14 -3.55 -29.08
CA THR A 349 23.68 -4.57 -28.17
C THR A 349 22.57 -5.26 -27.40
N TRP A 350 21.64 -4.49 -26.82
CA TRP A 350 20.54 -5.04 -26.02
C TRP A 350 19.49 -5.75 -26.86
N ILE A 351 19.20 -5.26 -28.07
CA ILE A 351 18.39 -5.97 -29.08
C ILE A 351 19.04 -7.35 -29.39
N GLY A 352 20.37 -7.39 -29.51
CA GLY A 352 21.09 -8.64 -29.77
C GLY A 352 20.87 -9.69 -28.66
N HIS A 353 20.97 -9.30 -27.40
CA HIS A 353 20.70 -10.19 -26.25
C HIS A 353 19.26 -10.64 -26.19
N PHE A 354 18.31 -9.73 -26.38
CA PHE A 354 16.88 -10.04 -26.42
C PHE A 354 16.53 -11.02 -27.57
N ASN A 355 17.07 -10.81 -28.77
CA ASN A 355 16.85 -11.70 -29.92
C ASN A 355 17.35 -13.12 -29.66
N GLN A 356 18.42 -13.29 -28.88
CA GLN A 356 18.89 -14.63 -28.49
C GLN A 356 17.86 -15.34 -27.59
N VAL A 357 17.22 -14.62 -26.67
CA VAL A 357 16.14 -15.15 -25.82
C VAL A 357 14.97 -15.61 -26.68
N ILE A 358 14.50 -14.75 -27.57
CA ILE A 358 13.35 -15.06 -28.41
C ILE A 358 13.64 -16.23 -29.35
N ARG A 359 14.85 -16.32 -29.92
CA ARG A 359 15.24 -17.44 -30.75
C ARG A 359 15.20 -18.77 -30.00
N SER A 360 15.73 -18.79 -28.77
CA SER A 360 15.67 -19.99 -27.91
C SER A 360 14.23 -20.40 -27.57
N MET A 361 13.30 -19.44 -27.47
CA MET A 361 11.88 -19.70 -27.22
C MET A 361 11.15 -20.27 -28.47
N LEU A 362 11.63 -19.97 -29.67
CA LEU A 362 11.07 -20.50 -30.93
C LEU A 362 11.58 -21.90 -31.23
N GLU A 363 12.75 -22.24 -30.70
CA GLU A 363 13.42 -23.54 -30.93
C GLU A 363 13.03 -24.60 -29.86
N ALA A 364 12.39 -24.21 -28.78
CA ALA A 364 11.92 -25.05 -27.67
C ALA A 364 10.48 -25.54 -27.88
#